data_ad92def62a2af709b950fa41539ecedf
#
_entry.id   ad92def62a2af709b950fa41539ecedf
#
_cell.length_a   1.000
_cell.length_b   1.000
_cell.length_c   1.000
_cell.angle_alpha   90.00
_cell.angle_beta   90.00
_cell.angle_gamma   90.00
#
_symmetry.space_group_name_H-M   'P 1'
#
loop_
_entity.id
_entity.type
_entity.pdbx_description
1 polymer ?
#
loop_
_entity_poly.entity_id
_entity_poly.type
_entity_poly.pdbx_seq_one_letter_code
_entity_poly.pdbx_strand_id
1 'polypeptide(L)'
;MLFIEYPKCSTCKKAKKWLDEKQIPYADRHIVEENPTYEELKEWYQKSGMPLKKFFNTSGLLYKELQLKDKLKDMSEEEQLKLLSTNGMLVKRPLVVDGDTVLTGFKESEWEEKL
;
A
#
# COMPACT_ATOMS: atom_id res chain seq x y z
N MET A 1 -7.98 2.87 12.56
CA MET A 1 -7.60 2.47 11.20
C MET A 1 -6.51 3.39 10.67
N LEU A 2 -5.50 2.83 10.05
CA LEU A 2 -4.42 3.59 9.42
C LEU A 2 -4.67 3.66 7.92
N PHE A 3 -4.66 4.89 7.37
CA PHE A 3 -4.85 5.14 5.94
C PHE A 3 -3.58 5.80 5.40
N ILE A 4 -2.81 5.05 4.63
CA ILE A 4 -1.53 5.51 4.09
C ILE A 4 -1.74 5.90 2.64
N GLU A 5 -1.48 7.16 2.31
CA GLU A 5 -1.83 7.73 1.02
C GLU A 5 -0.74 8.65 0.45
N TYR A 6 -0.89 8.94 -0.84
CA TYR A 6 -0.14 10.00 -1.49
C TYR A 6 -1.16 11.08 -1.89
N PRO A 7 -1.06 12.30 -1.31
CA PRO A 7 -2.09 13.33 -1.51
C PRO A 7 -2.37 13.72 -2.96
N LYS A 8 -1.38 13.57 -3.84
CA LYS A 8 -1.53 13.89 -5.26
C LYS A 8 -2.11 12.74 -6.10
N CYS A 9 -2.34 11.59 -5.49
CA CYS A 9 -2.86 10.42 -6.20
C CYS A 9 -4.39 10.48 -6.30
N SER A 10 -4.93 10.40 -7.53
CA SER A 10 -6.38 10.48 -7.76
C SER A 10 -7.13 9.32 -7.08
N THR A 11 -6.57 8.12 -7.12
CA THR A 11 -7.15 6.94 -6.46
C THR A 11 -7.22 7.14 -4.94
N CYS A 12 -6.18 7.73 -4.36
CA CYS A 12 -6.16 8.02 -2.92
C CYS A 12 -7.22 9.05 -2.55
N LYS A 13 -7.43 10.06 -3.40
CA LYS A 13 -8.47 11.08 -3.17
C LYS A 13 -9.86 10.46 -3.18
N LYS A 14 -10.12 9.54 -4.12
CA LYS A 14 -11.39 8.82 -4.20
C LYS A 14 -11.63 7.96 -2.96
N ALA A 15 -10.59 7.26 -2.52
CA ALA A 15 -10.66 6.42 -1.34
C ALA A 15 -10.94 7.24 -0.07
N LYS A 16 -10.26 8.37 0.07
CA LYS A 16 -10.45 9.29 1.20
C LYS A 16 -11.88 9.83 1.24
N LYS A 17 -12.40 10.23 0.09
CA LYS A 17 -13.78 10.69 -0.03
C LYS A 17 -14.76 9.61 0.40
N TRP A 18 -14.54 8.37 -0.03
CA TRP A 18 -15.38 7.24 0.35
C TRP A 18 -15.37 7.03 1.87
N LEU A 19 -14.19 7.08 2.50
CA LEU A 19 -14.07 6.94 3.96
C LEU A 19 -14.82 8.05 4.69
N ASP A 20 -14.68 9.29 4.22
CA ASP A 20 -15.35 10.45 4.82
C ASP A 20 -16.87 10.35 4.67
N GLU A 21 -17.37 9.94 3.53
CA GLU A 21 -18.80 9.75 3.28
C GLU A 21 -19.39 8.64 4.16
N LYS A 22 -18.64 7.59 4.41
CA LYS A 22 -19.05 6.48 5.27
C LYS A 22 -18.82 6.78 6.76
N GLN A 23 -18.22 7.94 7.07
CA GLN A 23 -17.91 8.36 8.43
C GLN A 23 -17.01 7.35 9.17
N ILE A 24 -16.08 6.75 8.45
CA ILE A 24 -15.11 5.81 9.02
C ILE A 24 -13.90 6.60 9.51
N PRO A 25 -13.58 6.57 10.82
CA PRO A 25 -12.42 7.30 11.35
C PRO A 25 -11.11 6.63 10.93
N TYR A 26 -10.11 7.42 10.61
CA TYR A 26 -8.80 6.93 10.22
C TYR A 26 -7.70 7.91 10.59
N ALA A 27 -6.49 7.39 10.77
CA ALA A 27 -5.28 8.21 10.90
C ALA A 27 -4.67 8.33 9.50
N ASP A 28 -4.52 9.56 9.02
CA ASP A 28 -3.97 9.85 7.69
C ASP A 28 -2.44 9.91 7.78
N ARG A 29 -1.76 9.13 6.93
CA ARG A 29 -0.31 9.07 6.90
C ARG A 29 0.20 9.23 5.47
N HIS A 30 1.17 10.13 5.29
CA HIS A 30 1.78 10.39 3.98
C HIS A 30 2.76 9.27 3.63
N ILE A 31 2.51 8.56 2.52
CA ILE A 31 3.27 7.37 2.14
C ILE A 31 4.74 7.66 1.80
N VAL A 32 5.05 8.88 1.37
CA VAL A 32 6.41 9.29 1.01
C VAL A 32 7.15 9.91 2.19
N GLU A 33 6.53 10.87 2.87
CA GLU A 33 7.17 11.57 3.99
C GLU A 33 7.33 10.68 5.23
N GLU A 34 6.39 9.76 5.42
CA GLU A 34 6.41 8.79 6.50
C GLU A 34 6.30 7.38 5.90
N ASN A 35 7.23 7.06 5.00
CA ASN A 35 7.17 5.79 4.28
C ASN A 35 7.19 4.59 5.22
N PRO A 36 6.46 3.51 4.85
CA PRO A 36 6.43 2.30 5.68
C PRO A 36 7.81 1.72 5.92
N THR A 37 8.05 1.24 7.14
CA THR A 37 9.29 0.59 7.50
C THR A 37 9.27 -0.87 7.06
N TYR A 38 10.44 -1.50 7.07
CA TYR A 38 10.57 -2.92 6.77
C TYR A 38 9.71 -3.77 7.74
N GLU A 39 9.79 -3.46 9.02
CA GLU A 39 9.04 -4.20 10.06
C GLU A 39 7.53 -4.06 9.88
N GLU A 40 7.07 -2.85 9.57
CA GLU A 40 5.65 -2.60 9.30
C GLU A 40 5.18 -3.39 8.07
N LEU A 41 5.91 -3.29 6.97
CA LEU A 41 5.56 -3.98 5.72
C LEU A 41 5.53 -5.50 5.91
N LYS A 42 6.49 -6.03 6.64
CA LYS A 42 6.56 -7.45 6.94
C LYS A 42 5.32 -7.91 7.73
N GLU A 43 4.95 -7.17 8.76
CA GLU A 43 3.78 -7.47 9.57
C GLU A 43 2.49 -7.41 8.73
N TRP A 44 2.32 -6.34 7.97
CA TRP A 44 1.13 -6.16 7.13
C TRP A 44 1.04 -7.21 6.03
N TYR A 45 2.16 -7.56 5.43
CA TYR A 45 2.20 -8.62 4.44
C TYR A 45 1.75 -9.96 5.03
N GLN A 46 2.27 -10.31 6.20
CA GLN A 46 1.90 -11.55 6.89
C GLN A 46 0.41 -11.59 7.24
N LYS A 47 -0.14 -10.46 7.70
CA LYS A 47 -1.57 -10.36 8.04
C LYS A 47 -2.47 -10.42 6.82
N SER A 48 -2.00 -9.89 5.69
CA SER A 48 -2.83 -9.71 4.51
C SER A 48 -3.22 -11.02 3.82
N GLY A 49 -2.36 -12.01 3.86
CA GLY A 49 -2.54 -13.24 3.08
C GLY A 49 -2.44 -13.03 1.57
N MET A 50 -2.07 -11.82 1.13
CA MET A 50 -1.97 -11.49 -0.29
C MET A 50 -0.55 -11.77 -0.83
N PRO A 51 -0.42 -11.96 -2.16
CA PRO A 51 0.91 -12.02 -2.77
C PRO A 51 1.65 -10.71 -2.54
N LEU A 52 2.95 -10.77 -2.31
CA LEU A 52 3.78 -9.59 -2.03
C LEU A 52 3.73 -8.56 -3.17
N LYS A 53 3.54 -9.00 -4.40
CA LYS A 53 3.39 -8.12 -5.57
C LYS A 53 2.26 -7.10 -5.40
N LYS A 54 1.22 -7.43 -4.63
CA LYS A 54 0.10 -6.52 -4.37
C LYS A 54 0.51 -5.28 -3.58
N PHE A 55 1.64 -5.32 -2.91
CA PHE A 55 2.18 -4.18 -2.16
C PHE A 55 3.00 -3.23 -3.02
N PHE A 56 3.31 -3.61 -4.26
CA PHE A 56 4.07 -2.77 -5.18
C PHE A 56 3.16 -1.92 -6.05
N ASN A 57 3.56 -0.67 -6.26
CA ASN A 57 2.91 0.21 -7.22
C ASN A 57 3.40 -0.10 -8.64
N THR A 58 2.82 -1.14 -9.23
CA THR A 58 3.27 -1.67 -10.53
C THR A 58 3.05 -0.72 -11.69
N SER A 59 2.17 0.27 -11.54
CA SER A 59 1.92 1.29 -12.57
C SER A 59 2.82 2.51 -12.41
N GLY A 60 3.63 2.57 -11.35
CA GLY A 60 4.46 3.74 -11.05
C GLY A 60 5.69 3.83 -11.93
N LEU A 61 6.17 5.06 -12.11
CA LEU A 61 7.38 5.32 -12.90
C LEU A 61 8.61 4.64 -12.29
N LEU A 62 8.75 4.72 -10.97
CA LEU A 62 9.91 4.15 -10.28
C LEU A 62 9.97 2.63 -10.45
N TYR A 63 8.82 1.96 -10.40
CA TYR A 63 8.71 0.52 -10.63
C TYR A 63 9.23 0.17 -12.03
N LYS A 64 8.85 0.96 -13.03
CA LYS A 64 9.27 0.77 -14.42
C LYS A 64 10.74 1.11 -14.63
N GLU A 65 11.22 2.21 -14.06
CA GLU A 65 12.61 2.64 -14.16
C GLU A 65 13.58 1.61 -13.57
N LEU A 66 13.20 1.01 -12.46
CA LEU A 66 14.02 -0.02 -11.80
C LEU A 66 13.84 -1.40 -12.43
N GLN A 67 12.97 -1.53 -13.44
CA GLN A 67 12.72 -2.81 -14.13
C GLN A 67 12.29 -3.92 -13.17
N LEU A 68 11.47 -3.57 -12.20
CA LEU A 68 11.07 -4.50 -11.13
C LEU A 68 10.21 -5.65 -11.62
N LYS A 69 9.48 -5.46 -12.72
CA LYS A 69 8.69 -6.55 -13.32
C LYS A 69 9.56 -7.80 -13.55
N ASP A 70 10.80 -7.60 -13.97
CA ASP A 70 11.73 -8.70 -14.22
C ASP A 70 12.59 -9.02 -13.00
N LYS A 71 13.05 -8.00 -12.28
CA LYS A 71 13.98 -8.19 -11.15
C LYS A 71 13.34 -8.85 -9.94
N LEU A 72 12.06 -8.59 -9.65
CA LEU A 72 11.40 -9.18 -8.49
C LEU A 72 11.37 -10.70 -8.52
N LYS A 73 11.40 -11.30 -9.69
CA LYS A 73 11.40 -12.76 -9.84
C LYS A 73 12.61 -13.42 -9.19
N ASP A 74 13.74 -12.69 -9.14
CA ASP A 74 15.00 -13.18 -8.60
C ASP A 74 15.27 -12.70 -7.17
N MET A 75 14.31 -11.98 -6.57
CA MET A 75 14.44 -11.43 -5.22
C MET A 75 13.64 -12.24 -4.21
N SER A 76 14.24 -12.47 -3.03
CA SER A 76 13.53 -13.08 -1.92
C SER A 76 12.46 -12.14 -1.37
N GLU A 77 11.53 -12.67 -0.57
CA GLU A 77 10.51 -11.84 0.09
C GLU A 77 11.18 -10.78 0.97
N GLU A 78 12.23 -11.15 1.70
CA GLU A 78 12.96 -10.23 2.56
C GLU A 78 13.57 -9.08 1.74
N GLU A 79 14.20 -9.39 0.61
CA GLU A 79 14.77 -8.38 -0.27
C GLU A 79 13.71 -7.45 -0.84
N GLN A 80 12.56 -8.00 -1.24
CA GLN A 80 11.44 -7.22 -1.75
C GLN A 80 10.86 -6.28 -0.68
N LEU A 81 10.71 -6.77 0.55
CA LEU A 81 10.22 -5.95 1.66
C LEU A 81 11.19 -4.82 2.00
N LYS A 82 12.49 -5.11 2.00
CA LYS A 82 13.51 -4.09 2.21
C LYS A 82 13.47 -3.02 1.11
N LEU A 83 13.29 -3.45 -0.15
CA LEU A 83 13.19 -2.53 -1.28
C LEU A 83 11.99 -1.60 -1.12
N LEU A 84 10.82 -2.14 -0.76
CA LEU A 84 9.62 -1.34 -0.51
C LEU A 84 9.84 -0.28 0.57
N SER A 85 10.61 -0.61 1.60
CA SER A 85 10.89 0.30 2.71
C SER A 85 11.81 1.47 2.34
N THR A 86 12.48 1.40 1.19
CA THR A 86 13.41 2.45 0.76
C THR A 86 12.72 3.67 0.17
N ASN A 87 11.53 3.51 -0.36
CA ASN A 87 10.83 4.61 -1.04
C ASN A 87 9.32 4.36 -1.08
N GLY A 88 8.56 5.28 -0.49
CA GLY A 88 7.10 5.17 -0.46
C GLY A 88 6.45 5.16 -1.83
N MET A 89 7.11 5.70 -2.86
CA MET A 89 6.56 5.68 -4.23
C MET A 89 6.55 4.28 -4.84
N LEU A 90 7.28 3.33 -4.25
CA LEU A 90 7.23 1.92 -4.68
C LEU A 90 6.03 1.19 -4.12
N VAL A 91 5.42 1.72 -3.07
CA VAL A 91 4.34 1.07 -2.34
C VAL A 91 2.99 1.35 -2.99
N LYS A 92 2.18 0.31 -3.15
CA LYS A 92 0.81 0.42 -3.68
C LYS A 92 -0.01 1.30 -2.74
N ARG A 93 -0.76 2.24 -3.31
CA ARG A 93 -1.55 3.21 -2.53
C ARG A 93 -2.97 3.33 -3.06
N PRO A 94 -3.94 3.63 -2.19
CA PRO A 94 -3.77 3.74 -0.73
C PRO A 94 -3.54 2.38 -0.08
N LEU A 95 -2.95 2.40 1.11
CA LEU A 95 -2.73 1.20 1.92
C LEU A 95 -3.49 1.39 3.22
N VAL A 96 -4.38 0.45 3.53
CA VAL A 96 -5.21 0.50 4.73
C VAL A 96 -4.84 -0.64 5.67
N VAL A 97 -4.65 -0.29 6.94
CA VAL A 97 -4.40 -1.28 7.99
C VAL A 97 -5.41 -1.05 9.12
N ASP A 98 -6.23 -2.04 9.37
CA ASP A 98 -7.26 -2.00 10.42
C ASP A 98 -7.26 -3.35 11.16
N GLY A 99 -6.51 -3.41 12.27
CA GLY A 99 -6.30 -4.67 12.97
C GLY A 99 -5.63 -5.69 12.06
N ASP A 100 -6.30 -6.80 11.79
CA ASP A 100 -5.80 -7.85 10.91
C ASP A 100 -6.19 -7.65 9.45
N THR A 101 -6.99 -6.62 9.15
CA THR A 101 -7.41 -6.30 7.79
C THR A 101 -6.38 -5.39 7.13
N VAL A 102 -5.85 -5.82 5.99
CA VAL A 102 -4.89 -5.04 5.20
C VAL A 102 -5.40 -4.98 3.77
N LEU A 103 -5.56 -3.76 3.25
CA LEU A 103 -6.04 -3.53 1.89
C LEU A 103 -5.04 -2.69 1.11
N THR A 104 -4.78 -3.07 -0.14
CA THR A 104 -3.91 -2.31 -1.04
C THR A 104 -4.70 -1.87 -2.27
N GLY A 105 -4.55 -0.58 -2.63
CA GLY A 105 -5.35 0.01 -3.69
C GLY A 105 -6.77 0.28 -3.23
N PHE A 106 -7.60 0.81 -4.13
CA PHE A 106 -8.99 1.12 -3.80
C PHE A 106 -9.93 0.43 -4.78
N LYS A 107 -10.67 -0.54 -4.27
CA LYS A 107 -11.81 -1.17 -4.95
C LYS A 107 -12.98 -1.02 -4.01
N GLU A 108 -13.94 -0.21 -4.40
CA GLU A 108 -15.08 0.13 -3.55
C GLU A 108 -15.81 -1.11 -3.03
N SER A 109 -16.06 -2.09 -3.89
CA SER A 109 -16.74 -3.32 -3.50
C SER A 109 -15.97 -4.12 -2.44
N GLU A 110 -14.65 -4.15 -2.56
CA GLU A 110 -13.79 -4.82 -1.59
C GLU A 110 -13.79 -4.07 -0.25
N TRP A 111 -13.72 -2.75 -0.30
CA TRP A 111 -13.74 -1.91 0.90
C TRP A 111 -15.07 -1.98 1.62
N GLU A 112 -16.19 -2.04 0.89
CA GLU A 112 -17.51 -2.21 1.49
C GLU A 112 -17.65 -3.54 2.21
N GLU A 113 -17.03 -4.59 1.70
CA GLU A 113 -17.04 -5.91 2.32
C GLU A 113 -16.15 -5.98 3.56
N LYS A 114 -14.97 -5.32 3.53
CA LYS A 114 -13.94 -5.44 4.58
C LYS A 114 -14.02 -4.35 5.65
N LEU A 115 -14.56 -3.22 5.33
CA LEU A 115 -14.68 -2.08 6.24
C LEU A 115 -16.14 -1.75 6.52
#